data_778509a733b07ee580576031e46a0925
#
_entry.id   778509a733b07ee580576031e46a0925
#
_cell.length_a   1.000
_cell.length_b   1.000
_cell.length_c   1.000
_cell.angle_alpha   90.00
_cell.angle_beta   90.00
_cell.angle_gamma   90.00
#
_symmetry.space_group_name_H-M   'P 1'
#
loop_
_entity.id
_entity.type
_entity.pdbx_description
1 polymer ?
#
loop_
_entity_poly.entity_id
_entity_poly.type
_entity_poly.pdbx_seq_one_letter_code
_entity_poly.pdbx_strand_id
1 'polypeptide(L)'
;MVEDRGGDDDEEEDERWRSSRVPSTSSSRVMSFVRGTRWMASLSRFTRRVVTRVLRAGAIPRHVAVIMDGNRRYAVHAGAELGLGHERGADVLMRACEWCFELGVETLSVYALSTENFKRSERELEALFDLACGRLGSLSTSGVVERHDARIHVSGDLAAVPARVRAKAMEVMQKTWDHRGPLLNVCLAYTGREDATRAVLRAREGVRSGELKPEDVDETTLQSLLHGGERPPFPTSTGMPEVDLVIRTSGETRLSDYMLVNARFAKLVFAEVLWPDFTFMDMVHAIWQYQRGYADITAARRAYDDAREREGKDESGSPVHVLATDVTIAELTLASSKTGGDAQTTKVESASSARAFLEKTRREAETAIAFTGDERAR
;
A
#
# COMPACT_ATOMS: atom_id res chain seq x y z
N MET A 1 -35.08 -13.11 14.29
CA MET A 1 -34.19 -14.28 14.22
C MET A 1 -33.45 -14.16 12.89
N VAL A 2 -32.29 -13.55 12.89
CA VAL A 2 -31.37 -13.51 11.73
C VAL A 2 -30.26 -14.48 12.09
N GLU A 3 -30.21 -15.62 11.38
CA GLU A 3 -29.20 -16.65 11.58
C GLU A 3 -27.80 -16.08 11.28
N ASP A 4 -26.93 -16.36 12.22
CA ASP A 4 -25.50 -16.07 12.17
C ASP A 4 -24.82 -16.97 11.12
N ARG A 5 -24.66 -16.45 9.87
CA ARG A 5 -23.98 -17.17 8.77
C ARG A 5 -22.51 -16.77 8.63
N GLY A 6 -21.94 -16.07 9.61
CA GLY A 6 -20.54 -15.60 9.55
C GLY A 6 -19.48 -16.64 9.96
N GLY A 7 -19.89 -17.78 10.53
CA GLY A 7 -18.97 -18.84 10.98
C GLY A 7 -18.67 -19.91 9.93
N ASP A 8 -19.62 -20.17 9.04
CA ASP A 8 -19.53 -21.29 8.10
C ASP A 8 -18.55 -21.02 6.94
N ASP A 9 -18.41 -19.78 6.49
CA ASP A 9 -17.53 -19.42 5.36
C ASP A 9 -16.02 -19.61 5.71
N ASP A 10 -15.64 -19.39 6.97
CA ASP A 10 -14.25 -19.57 7.45
C ASP A 10 -13.91 -21.07 7.64
N GLU A 11 -14.88 -21.89 8.03
CA GLU A 11 -14.71 -23.35 8.15
C GLU A 11 -14.69 -24.03 6.76
N GLU A 12 -15.51 -23.57 5.81
CA GLU A 12 -15.48 -24.05 4.42
C GLU A 12 -14.17 -23.68 3.70
N GLU A 13 -13.59 -22.49 3.96
CA GLU A 13 -12.27 -22.13 3.43
C GLU A 13 -11.15 -23.02 4.00
N ASP A 14 -11.23 -23.39 5.27
CA ASP A 14 -10.24 -24.28 5.92
C ASP A 14 -10.39 -25.73 5.40
N GLU A 15 -11.61 -26.24 5.16
CA GLU A 15 -11.84 -27.55 4.56
C GLU A 15 -11.43 -27.59 3.06
N ARG A 16 -11.69 -26.53 2.32
CA ARG A 16 -11.29 -26.40 0.92
C ARG A 16 -9.79 -26.39 0.74
N TRP A 17 -9.05 -25.77 1.67
CA TRP A 17 -7.60 -25.82 1.70
C TRP A 17 -7.05 -27.22 2.04
N ARG A 18 -7.70 -27.96 2.92
CA ARG A 18 -7.33 -29.35 3.26
C ARG A 18 -7.53 -30.29 2.08
N SER A 19 -8.53 -30.05 1.23
CA SER A 19 -8.86 -30.90 0.09
C SER A 19 -8.08 -30.55 -1.19
N SER A 20 -7.55 -29.34 -1.32
CA SER A 20 -6.86 -28.83 -2.53
C SER A 20 -5.36 -29.10 -2.55
N ARG A 21 -4.87 -30.25 -2.03
CA ARG A 21 -3.48 -30.67 -2.24
C ARG A 21 -3.26 -31.04 -3.70
N VAL A 22 -2.97 -30.04 -4.53
CA VAL A 22 -2.40 -30.29 -5.86
C VAL A 22 -1.00 -30.88 -5.64
N PRO A 23 -0.63 -31.99 -6.28
CA PRO A 23 0.70 -32.55 -6.13
C PRO A 23 1.75 -31.55 -6.61
N SER A 24 2.70 -31.25 -5.74
CA SER A 24 3.76 -30.29 -5.95
C SER A 24 4.57 -30.60 -7.19
N THR A 25 4.63 -29.66 -8.13
CA THR A 25 5.59 -29.69 -9.25
C THR A 25 7.04 -29.67 -8.72
N SER A 26 8.00 -30.11 -9.54
CA SER A 26 9.42 -30.27 -9.15
C SER A 26 10.05 -29.04 -8.49
N SER A 27 9.52 -27.85 -8.73
CA SER A 27 9.94 -26.59 -8.12
C SER A 27 9.67 -26.54 -6.60
N SER A 28 8.55 -27.15 -6.13
CA SER A 28 8.20 -27.17 -4.70
C SER A 28 9.10 -28.11 -3.90
N ARG A 29 9.68 -29.16 -4.52
CA ARG A 29 10.63 -30.04 -3.86
C ARG A 29 11.98 -29.37 -3.57
N VAL A 30 12.44 -28.50 -4.46
CA VAL A 30 13.69 -27.72 -4.22
C VAL A 30 13.47 -26.73 -3.08
N MET A 31 12.30 -26.07 -3.03
CA MET A 31 11.96 -25.15 -1.94
C MET A 31 11.69 -25.88 -0.60
N SER A 32 11.11 -27.09 -0.62
CA SER A 32 10.92 -27.88 0.59
C SER A 32 12.24 -28.41 1.16
N PHE A 33 13.21 -28.73 0.29
CA PHE A 33 14.56 -29.11 0.73
C PHE A 33 15.31 -27.93 1.39
N VAL A 34 15.12 -26.70 0.86
CA VAL A 34 15.68 -25.48 1.46
C VAL A 34 15.02 -25.17 2.81
N ARG A 35 13.71 -25.48 3.00
CA ARG A 35 13.00 -25.33 4.27
C ARG A 35 13.45 -26.34 5.34
N GLY A 36 13.90 -27.52 4.96
CA GLY A 36 14.31 -28.59 5.88
C GLY A 36 15.56 -28.29 6.69
N THR A 37 16.30 -27.25 6.36
CA THR A 37 17.58 -26.91 6.99
C THR A 37 17.46 -25.70 7.90
N ARG A 38 17.10 -25.91 9.18
CA ARG A 38 17.00 -24.86 10.24
C ARG A 38 18.26 -24.00 10.39
N TRP A 39 19.41 -24.41 9.88
CA TRP A 39 20.66 -23.64 9.90
C TRP A 39 20.66 -22.47 8.90
N MET A 40 19.82 -22.50 7.85
CA MET A 40 19.69 -21.37 6.91
C MET A 40 18.89 -20.18 7.49
N ALA A 41 18.09 -20.38 8.53
CA ALA A 41 17.42 -19.30 9.23
C ALA A 41 18.39 -18.38 10.00
N SER A 42 19.61 -18.86 10.25
CA SER A 42 20.72 -18.10 10.84
C SER A 42 21.77 -17.75 9.80
N LEU A 43 21.36 -17.20 8.66
CA LEU A 43 22.31 -16.55 7.77
C LEU A 43 23.11 -15.52 8.59
N SER A 44 24.43 -15.71 8.70
CA SER A 44 25.26 -14.74 9.39
C SER A 44 25.05 -13.36 8.77
N ARG A 45 25.18 -12.28 9.53
CA ARG A 45 25.08 -10.90 9.01
C ARG A 45 25.98 -10.69 7.79
N PHE A 46 27.08 -11.41 7.73
CA PHE A 46 28.00 -11.37 6.61
C PHE A 46 27.37 -11.94 5.33
N THR A 47 26.76 -13.14 5.39
CA THR A 47 26.12 -13.78 4.24
C THR A 47 24.94 -12.93 3.73
N ARG A 48 24.15 -12.36 4.65
CA ARG A 48 23.08 -11.43 4.30
C ARG A 48 23.61 -10.21 3.54
N ARG A 49 24.71 -9.59 4.02
CA ARG A 49 25.35 -8.45 3.34
C ARG A 49 25.84 -8.81 1.93
N VAL A 50 26.43 -10.00 1.76
CA VAL A 50 26.87 -10.46 0.44
C VAL A 50 25.69 -10.62 -0.51
N VAL A 51 24.63 -11.31 -0.07
CA VAL A 51 23.41 -11.52 -0.89
C VAL A 51 22.75 -10.17 -1.23
N THR A 52 22.61 -9.28 -0.26
CA THR A 52 22.09 -7.92 -0.47
C THR A 52 22.93 -7.17 -1.52
N ARG A 53 24.25 -7.25 -1.45
CA ARG A 53 25.14 -6.60 -2.45
C ARG A 53 24.96 -7.18 -3.85
N VAL A 54 24.81 -8.50 -3.97
CA VAL A 54 24.55 -9.16 -5.27
C VAL A 54 23.20 -8.72 -5.85
N LEU A 55 22.14 -8.71 -5.03
CA LEU A 55 20.80 -8.26 -5.48
C LEU A 55 20.83 -6.78 -5.92
N ARG A 56 21.55 -5.93 -5.20
CA ARG A 56 21.67 -4.49 -5.52
C ARG A 56 22.47 -4.21 -6.79
N ALA A 57 23.14 -5.19 -7.38
CA ALA A 57 23.72 -5.07 -8.71
C ALA A 57 22.67 -5.12 -9.83
N GLY A 58 21.49 -5.64 -9.56
CA GLY A 58 20.33 -5.63 -10.46
C GLY A 58 19.31 -4.54 -10.09
N ALA A 59 18.18 -4.52 -10.81
CA ALA A 59 17.08 -3.60 -10.53
C ALA A 59 16.44 -3.93 -9.17
N ILE A 60 16.33 -2.95 -8.29
CA ILE A 60 15.62 -3.08 -7.01
C ILE A 60 14.26 -2.40 -7.14
N PRO A 61 13.15 -3.05 -6.68
CA PRO A 61 11.85 -2.40 -6.64
C PRO A 61 11.90 -1.19 -5.70
N ARG A 62 11.40 -0.05 -6.16
CA ARG A 62 11.32 1.16 -5.32
C ARG A 62 10.20 1.04 -4.30
N HIS A 63 9.08 0.41 -4.68
CA HIS A 63 7.94 0.18 -3.81
C HIS A 63 7.59 -1.30 -3.76
N VAL A 64 7.68 -1.87 -2.57
CA VAL A 64 7.24 -3.24 -2.27
C VAL A 64 5.96 -3.18 -1.44
N ALA A 65 4.94 -3.92 -1.87
CA ALA A 65 3.68 -4.06 -1.13
C ALA A 65 3.50 -5.50 -0.65
N VAL A 66 3.13 -5.69 0.62
CA VAL A 66 3.04 -7.03 1.23
C VAL A 66 1.66 -7.27 1.83
N ILE A 67 1.04 -8.38 1.43
CA ILE A 67 -0.15 -8.93 2.07
C ILE A 67 0.33 -10.00 3.05
N MET A 68 0.29 -9.67 4.35
CA MET A 68 0.81 -10.47 5.46
C MET A 68 -0.19 -11.54 5.90
N ASP A 69 -0.43 -12.53 5.04
CA ASP A 69 -1.44 -13.55 5.23
C ASP A 69 -0.88 -14.82 5.89
N GLY A 70 -1.74 -15.54 6.64
CA GLY A 70 -1.42 -16.82 7.28
C GLY A 70 -1.20 -16.76 8.78
N ASN A 71 -1.38 -15.63 9.46
CA ASN A 71 -1.16 -15.50 10.90
C ASN A 71 -2.05 -16.45 11.74
N ARG A 72 -3.36 -16.53 11.42
CA ARG A 72 -4.31 -17.44 12.09
C ARG A 72 -3.94 -18.92 11.85
N ARG A 73 -3.69 -19.29 10.59
CA ARG A 73 -3.28 -20.66 10.22
C ARG A 73 -1.99 -21.07 10.93
N TYR A 74 -1.05 -20.16 11.08
CA TYR A 74 0.17 -20.41 11.85
C TYR A 74 -0.13 -20.74 13.31
N ALA A 75 -0.97 -19.97 14.01
CA ALA A 75 -1.35 -20.22 15.38
C ALA A 75 -2.04 -21.57 15.55
N VAL A 76 -2.97 -21.93 14.66
CA VAL A 76 -3.63 -23.24 14.65
C VAL A 76 -2.63 -24.39 14.46
N HIS A 77 -1.70 -24.26 13.51
CA HIS A 77 -0.67 -25.28 13.27
C HIS A 77 0.29 -25.44 14.45
N ALA A 78 0.54 -24.35 15.19
CA ALA A 78 1.38 -24.35 16.40
C ALA A 78 0.63 -24.84 17.64
N GLY A 79 -0.68 -25.12 17.57
CA GLY A 79 -1.51 -25.46 18.72
C GLY A 79 -1.58 -24.34 19.77
N ALA A 80 -1.47 -23.09 19.34
CA ALA A 80 -1.34 -21.92 20.19
C ALA A 80 -2.56 -20.98 20.03
N GLU A 81 -2.69 -20.02 20.95
CA GLU A 81 -3.69 -18.97 20.84
C GLU A 81 -3.47 -18.10 19.58
N LEU A 82 -4.56 -17.58 19.00
CA LEU A 82 -4.52 -16.76 17.78
C LEU A 82 -3.59 -15.54 17.90
N GLY A 83 -3.44 -15.00 19.12
CA GLY A 83 -2.54 -13.90 19.42
C GLY A 83 -1.08 -14.18 19.06
N LEU A 84 -0.60 -15.41 19.28
CA LEU A 84 0.78 -15.79 18.99
C LEU A 84 1.14 -15.64 17.51
N GLY A 85 0.23 -16.00 16.60
CA GLY A 85 0.46 -15.84 15.16
C GLY A 85 0.66 -14.38 14.77
N HIS A 86 -0.12 -13.50 15.35
CA HIS A 86 0.01 -12.06 15.13
C HIS A 86 1.28 -11.46 15.76
N GLU A 87 1.68 -11.93 16.94
CA GLU A 87 2.94 -11.51 17.57
C GLU A 87 4.15 -11.89 16.72
N ARG A 88 4.21 -13.15 16.29
CA ARG A 88 5.26 -13.63 15.39
C ARG A 88 5.27 -12.88 14.06
N GLY A 89 4.07 -12.63 13.48
CA GLY A 89 3.94 -11.87 12.26
C GLY A 89 4.48 -10.44 12.38
N ALA A 90 4.34 -9.80 13.53
CA ALA A 90 4.91 -8.47 13.77
C ALA A 90 6.44 -8.50 13.86
N ASP A 91 7.03 -9.55 14.47
CA ASP A 91 8.48 -9.73 14.50
C ASP A 91 9.03 -9.93 13.07
N VAL A 92 8.28 -10.62 12.20
CA VAL A 92 8.63 -10.77 10.80
C VAL A 92 8.54 -9.43 10.07
N LEU A 93 7.52 -8.62 10.36
CA LEU A 93 7.39 -7.28 9.77
C LEU A 93 8.63 -6.42 10.05
N MET A 94 9.09 -6.40 11.30
CA MET A 94 10.30 -5.65 11.66
C MET A 94 11.54 -6.12 10.89
N ARG A 95 11.68 -7.43 10.72
CA ARG A 95 12.76 -8.00 9.90
C ARG A 95 12.60 -7.68 8.41
N ALA A 96 11.37 -7.71 7.89
CA ALA A 96 11.09 -7.36 6.51
C ALA A 96 11.39 -5.88 6.22
N CYS A 97 11.08 -4.97 7.16
CA CYS A 97 11.51 -3.58 7.08
C CYS A 97 13.04 -3.46 6.95
N GLU A 98 13.78 -4.12 7.86
CA GLU A 98 15.24 -4.12 7.83
C GLU A 98 15.78 -4.63 6.48
N TRP A 99 15.24 -5.76 5.96
CA TRP A 99 15.67 -6.32 4.68
C TRP A 99 15.36 -5.41 3.50
N CYS A 100 14.16 -4.83 3.44
CA CYS A 100 13.77 -3.92 2.39
C CYS A 100 14.64 -2.66 2.38
N PHE A 101 14.87 -2.06 3.54
CA PHE A 101 15.65 -0.84 3.65
C PHE A 101 17.14 -1.07 3.37
N GLU A 102 17.72 -2.19 3.82
CA GLU A 102 19.07 -2.60 3.43
C GLU A 102 19.23 -2.85 1.92
N LEU A 103 18.17 -3.34 1.26
CA LEU A 103 18.16 -3.54 -0.19
C LEU A 103 18.03 -2.22 -0.97
N GLY A 104 17.59 -1.14 -0.33
CA GLY A 104 17.38 0.15 -0.97
C GLY A 104 15.95 0.35 -1.48
N VAL A 105 14.99 -0.40 -0.95
CA VAL A 105 13.55 -0.17 -1.19
C VAL A 105 13.18 1.18 -0.56
N GLU A 106 12.55 2.05 -1.34
CA GLU A 106 12.18 3.40 -0.91
C GLU A 106 10.86 3.41 -0.13
N THR A 107 9.93 2.50 -0.50
CA THR A 107 8.61 2.38 0.14
C THR A 107 8.28 0.92 0.39
N LEU A 108 7.89 0.61 1.62
CA LEU A 108 7.30 -0.68 1.99
C LEU A 108 5.86 -0.44 2.46
N SER A 109 4.88 -0.93 1.70
CA SER A 109 3.48 -0.94 2.11
C SER A 109 3.07 -2.29 2.67
N VAL A 110 2.34 -2.30 3.79
CA VAL A 110 1.89 -3.54 4.44
C VAL A 110 0.40 -3.50 4.71
N TYR A 111 -0.28 -4.62 4.40
CA TYR A 111 -1.72 -4.75 4.60
C TYR A 111 -2.00 -5.21 6.03
N ALA A 112 -2.29 -4.27 6.92
CA ALA A 112 -2.50 -4.56 8.34
C ALA A 112 -3.95 -4.93 8.65
N LEU A 113 -4.93 -4.20 8.09
CA LEU A 113 -6.36 -4.45 8.30
C LEU A 113 -7.16 -3.99 7.08
N SER A 114 -7.95 -4.89 6.50
CA SER A 114 -8.91 -4.58 5.45
C SER A 114 -10.23 -4.08 6.05
N THR A 115 -10.98 -3.23 5.33
CA THR A 115 -12.39 -2.92 5.68
C THR A 115 -13.27 -4.16 5.64
N GLU A 116 -12.93 -5.18 4.85
CA GLU A 116 -13.61 -6.49 4.86
C GLU A 116 -13.52 -7.19 6.22
N ASN A 117 -12.48 -6.93 7.00
CA ASN A 117 -12.34 -7.50 8.35
C ASN A 117 -13.38 -6.93 9.34
N PHE A 118 -14.06 -5.83 9.02
CA PHE A 118 -15.10 -5.25 9.87
C PHE A 118 -16.38 -6.12 9.90
N LYS A 119 -16.50 -7.11 9.03
CA LYS A 119 -17.57 -8.10 9.05
C LYS A 119 -17.39 -9.17 10.14
N ARG A 120 -16.21 -9.22 10.80
CA ARG A 120 -15.89 -10.17 11.86
C ARG A 120 -16.65 -9.86 13.15
N SER A 121 -16.65 -10.80 14.09
CA SER A 121 -17.28 -10.58 15.39
C SER A 121 -16.66 -9.38 16.11
N GLU A 122 -17.46 -8.65 16.88
CA GLU A 122 -17.02 -7.46 17.64
C GLU A 122 -15.83 -7.78 18.55
N ARG A 123 -15.82 -8.95 19.18
CA ARG A 123 -14.72 -9.41 20.05
C ARG A 123 -13.42 -9.58 19.25
N GLU A 124 -13.47 -10.17 18.06
CA GLU A 124 -12.29 -10.35 17.20
C GLU A 124 -11.79 -8.99 16.69
N LEU A 125 -12.72 -8.12 16.29
CA LEU A 125 -12.40 -6.79 15.79
C LEU A 125 -11.73 -5.91 16.88
N GLU A 126 -12.23 -5.94 18.10
CA GLU A 126 -11.61 -5.24 19.23
C GLU A 126 -10.18 -5.77 19.50
N ALA A 127 -9.97 -7.07 19.48
CA ALA A 127 -8.63 -7.65 19.62
C ALA A 127 -7.68 -7.20 18.51
N LEU A 128 -8.15 -7.07 17.26
CA LEU A 128 -7.37 -6.54 16.15
C LEU A 128 -7.03 -5.06 16.33
N PHE A 129 -7.94 -4.26 16.84
CA PHE A 129 -7.69 -2.85 17.15
C PHE A 129 -6.68 -2.67 18.27
N ASP A 130 -6.76 -3.45 19.33
CA ASP A 130 -5.80 -3.44 20.44
C ASP A 130 -4.40 -3.83 19.95
N LEU A 131 -4.33 -4.88 19.12
CA LEU A 131 -3.11 -5.29 18.46
C LEU A 131 -2.53 -4.17 17.58
N ALA A 132 -3.37 -3.52 16.76
CA ALA A 132 -2.94 -2.41 15.90
C ALA A 132 -2.36 -1.25 16.74
N CYS A 133 -3.01 -0.86 17.84
CA CYS A 133 -2.50 0.16 18.76
C CYS A 133 -1.12 -0.20 19.33
N GLY A 134 -0.99 -1.42 19.85
CA GLY A 134 0.27 -1.90 20.44
C GLY A 134 1.40 -1.95 19.41
N ARG A 135 1.10 -2.40 18.19
CA ARG A 135 2.10 -2.53 17.11
C ARG A 135 2.52 -1.19 16.52
N LEU A 136 1.59 -0.27 16.28
CA LEU A 136 1.92 1.09 15.86
C LEU A 136 2.83 1.78 16.88
N GLY A 137 2.53 1.65 18.18
CA GLY A 137 3.40 2.19 19.23
C GLY A 137 4.82 1.60 19.19
N SER A 138 4.93 0.28 19.04
CA SER A 138 6.23 -0.41 18.97
C SER A 138 7.02 -0.07 17.73
N LEU A 139 6.34 0.17 16.58
CA LEU A 139 6.98 0.56 15.32
C LEU A 139 7.75 1.88 15.46
N SER A 140 7.12 2.91 16.06
CA SER A 140 7.71 4.25 16.16
C SER A 140 8.94 4.34 17.08
N THR A 141 9.13 3.34 17.95
CA THR A 141 10.29 3.26 18.87
C THR A 141 11.24 2.12 18.50
N SER A 142 11.03 1.51 17.33
CA SER A 142 11.87 0.40 16.92
C SER A 142 13.22 0.87 16.43
N GLY A 143 14.27 0.13 16.81
CA GLY A 143 15.62 0.43 16.33
C GLY A 143 15.79 0.35 14.81
N VAL A 144 14.85 -0.27 14.07
CA VAL A 144 14.84 -0.30 12.60
C VAL A 144 14.43 1.07 12.05
N VAL A 145 13.36 1.65 12.59
CA VAL A 145 12.87 2.97 12.19
C VAL A 145 13.92 4.04 12.46
N GLU A 146 14.55 4.01 13.65
CA GLU A 146 15.60 4.95 14.02
C GLU A 146 16.86 4.83 13.15
N ARG A 147 17.37 3.58 12.94
CA ARG A 147 18.62 3.37 12.17
C ARG A 147 18.51 3.79 10.72
N HIS A 148 17.34 3.63 10.13
CA HIS A 148 17.12 3.95 8.72
C HIS A 148 16.50 5.32 8.51
N ASP A 149 16.27 6.08 9.62
CA ASP A 149 15.55 7.35 9.58
C ASP A 149 14.20 7.19 8.83
N ALA A 150 13.54 6.02 9.03
CA ALA A 150 12.38 5.62 8.27
C ALA A 150 11.15 6.39 8.73
N ARG A 151 10.34 6.84 7.76
CA ARG A 151 9.07 7.50 8.03
C ARG A 151 7.96 6.49 8.07
N ILE A 152 6.97 6.69 8.96
CA ILE A 152 5.77 5.87 9.05
C ILE A 152 4.57 6.67 8.56
N HIS A 153 3.81 6.08 7.67
CA HIS A 153 2.50 6.57 7.24
C HIS A 153 1.44 5.51 7.50
N VAL A 154 0.22 5.94 7.82
CA VAL A 154 -0.93 5.04 7.98
C VAL A 154 -2.00 5.45 6.96
N SER A 155 -2.18 4.61 5.94
CA SER A 155 -3.20 4.78 4.90
C SER A 155 -4.47 4.02 5.26
N GLY A 156 -5.63 4.55 4.89
CA GLY A 156 -6.92 3.91 5.04
C GLY A 156 -7.97 4.83 5.64
N ASP A 157 -9.13 4.28 5.99
CA ASP A 157 -10.20 5.03 6.62
C ASP A 157 -10.01 5.14 8.13
N LEU A 158 -9.23 6.13 8.55
CA LEU A 158 -9.00 6.39 9.98
C LEU A 158 -10.26 6.91 10.70
N ALA A 159 -11.30 7.35 9.98
CA ALA A 159 -12.56 7.70 10.60
C ALA A 159 -13.38 6.47 11.01
N ALA A 160 -13.21 5.35 10.31
CA ALA A 160 -13.89 4.08 10.60
C ALA A 160 -13.28 3.30 11.77
N VAL A 161 -12.08 3.65 12.24
CA VAL A 161 -11.44 2.96 13.38
C VAL A 161 -11.74 3.69 14.71
N PRO A 162 -11.68 2.98 15.87
CA PRO A 162 -11.86 3.60 17.18
C PRO A 162 -10.90 4.78 17.41
N ALA A 163 -11.34 5.77 18.18
CA ALA A 163 -10.57 6.99 18.45
C ALA A 163 -9.16 6.71 19.00
N ARG A 164 -9.00 5.65 19.84
CA ARG A 164 -7.70 5.24 20.36
C ARG A 164 -6.73 4.78 19.28
N VAL A 165 -7.22 4.05 18.26
CA VAL A 165 -6.41 3.57 17.13
C VAL A 165 -6.01 4.75 16.25
N ARG A 166 -6.97 5.61 15.91
CA ARG A 166 -6.72 6.85 15.14
C ARG A 166 -5.69 7.74 15.83
N ALA A 167 -5.86 8.00 17.13
CA ALA A 167 -4.93 8.80 17.91
C ALA A 167 -3.51 8.21 17.90
N LYS A 168 -3.37 6.87 18.00
CA LYS A 168 -2.08 6.20 17.93
C LYS A 168 -1.45 6.29 16.54
N ALA A 169 -2.25 6.14 15.48
CA ALA A 169 -1.78 6.33 14.10
C ALA A 169 -1.24 7.75 13.88
N MET A 170 -1.98 8.77 14.31
CA MET A 170 -1.55 10.17 14.21
C MET A 170 -0.27 10.44 15.01
N GLU A 171 -0.17 9.94 16.24
CA GLU A 171 1.02 10.05 17.09
C GLU A 171 2.28 9.49 16.39
N VAL A 172 2.15 8.31 15.78
CA VAL A 172 3.26 7.63 15.12
C VAL A 172 3.69 8.37 13.87
N MET A 173 2.74 8.83 13.06
CA MET A 173 3.02 9.65 11.88
C MET A 173 3.72 10.95 12.28
N GLN A 174 3.28 11.61 13.33
CA GLN A 174 3.88 12.86 13.82
C GLN A 174 5.31 12.65 14.32
N LYS A 175 5.56 11.58 15.09
CA LYS A 175 6.89 11.26 15.61
C LYS A 175 7.95 11.05 14.54
N THR A 176 7.55 10.54 13.39
CA THR A 176 8.45 10.22 12.28
C THR A 176 8.32 11.19 11.11
N TRP A 177 7.64 12.34 11.33
CA TRP A 177 7.34 13.30 10.27
C TRP A 177 8.58 13.87 9.59
N ASP A 178 9.60 14.19 10.37
CA ASP A 178 10.84 14.80 9.88
C ASP A 178 11.87 13.79 9.38
N HIS A 179 11.58 12.50 9.50
CA HIS A 179 12.46 11.44 8.99
C HIS A 179 12.54 11.52 7.46
N ARG A 180 13.72 11.29 6.90
CA ARG A 180 14.02 11.45 5.47
C ARG A 180 14.41 10.16 4.76
N GLY A 181 14.43 9.05 5.47
CA GLY A 181 14.71 7.74 4.97
C GLY A 181 13.51 7.09 4.26
N PRO A 182 13.51 5.77 4.12
CA PRO A 182 12.45 5.03 3.44
C PRO A 182 11.11 5.17 4.17
N LEU A 183 10.02 4.98 3.40
CA LEU A 183 8.66 5.04 3.90
C LEU A 183 8.14 3.64 4.26
N LEU A 184 7.66 3.46 5.49
CA LEU A 184 6.79 2.35 5.89
C LEU A 184 5.34 2.82 5.86
N ASN A 185 4.56 2.34 4.91
CA ASN A 185 3.14 2.62 4.80
C ASN A 185 2.31 1.46 5.37
N VAL A 186 1.55 1.72 6.42
CA VAL A 186 0.67 0.75 7.09
C VAL A 186 -0.76 0.96 6.62
N CYS A 187 -1.28 0.04 5.80
CA CYS A 187 -2.66 0.07 5.31
C CYS A 187 -3.60 -0.49 6.38
N LEU A 188 -4.33 0.41 7.05
CA LEU A 188 -5.22 0.13 8.16
C LEU A 188 -6.63 0.59 7.81
N ALA A 189 -7.64 -0.28 7.95
CA ALA A 189 -9.00 -0.03 7.44
C ALA A 189 -8.96 0.41 5.97
N TYR A 190 -8.27 -0.34 5.14
CA TYR A 190 -7.94 0.01 3.77
C TYR A 190 -8.54 -0.98 2.77
N THR A 191 -9.08 -0.50 1.68
CA THR A 191 -9.26 -1.21 0.41
C THR A 191 -8.96 -0.29 -0.76
N GLY A 192 -8.47 -0.86 -1.87
CA GLY A 192 -8.09 -0.07 -3.06
C GLY A 192 -9.28 0.64 -3.69
N ARG A 193 -10.46 -0.01 -3.72
CA ARG A 193 -11.69 0.62 -4.24
C ARG A 193 -12.15 1.81 -3.40
N GLU A 194 -12.08 1.68 -2.09
CA GLU A 194 -12.48 2.76 -1.19
C GLU A 194 -11.50 3.93 -1.25
N ASP A 195 -10.21 3.64 -1.37
CA ASP A 195 -9.16 4.64 -1.54
C ASP A 195 -9.36 5.43 -2.85
N ALA A 196 -9.62 4.73 -3.97
CA ALA A 196 -9.96 5.36 -5.25
C ALA A 196 -11.25 6.20 -5.17
N THR A 197 -12.29 5.70 -4.48
CA THR A 197 -13.54 6.44 -4.27
C THR A 197 -13.28 7.73 -3.50
N ARG A 198 -12.48 7.69 -2.45
CA ARG A 198 -12.11 8.90 -1.68
C ARG A 198 -11.29 9.89 -2.52
N ALA A 199 -10.38 9.42 -3.36
CA ALA A 199 -9.64 10.28 -4.28
C ALA A 199 -10.58 11.04 -5.22
N VAL A 200 -11.56 10.36 -5.82
CA VAL A 200 -12.58 10.97 -6.69
C VAL A 200 -13.45 11.98 -5.92
N LEU A 201 -13.89 11.64 -4.70
CA LEU A 201 -14.68 12.54 -3.87
C LEU A 201 -13.93 13.82 -3.50
N ARG A 202 -12.62 13.73 -3.24
CA ARG A 202 -11.76 14.89 -3.00
C ARG A 202 -11.57 15.75 -4.24
N ALA A 203 -11.31 15.12 -5.39
CA ALA A 203 -11.22 15.85 -6.65
C ALA A 203 -12.53 16.62 -6.92
N ARG A 204 -13.70 15.96 -6.74
CA ARG A 204 -15.02 16.61 -6.87
C ARG A 204 -15.17 17.79 -5.91
N GLU A 205 -14.74 17.67 -4.65
CA GLU A 205 -14.82 18.78 -3.70
C GLU A 205 -13.91 19.93 -4.08
N GLY A 206 -12.69 19.64 -4.59
CA GLY A 206 -11.79 20.65 -5.13
C GLY A 206 -12.39 21.41 -6.31
N VAL A 207 -13.10 20.70 -7.21
CA VAL A 207 -13.82 21.34 -8.30
C VAL A 207 -14.98 22.20 -7.78
N ARG A 208 -15.77 21.70 -6.82
CA ARG A 208 -16.88 22.41 -6.23
C ARG A 208 -16.47 23.69 -5.50
N SER A 209 -15.33 23.66 -4.82
CA SER A 209 -14.76 24.83 -4.13
C SER A 209 -14.07 25.83 -5.08
N GLY A 210 -13.90 25.46 -6.35
CA GLY A 210 -13.17 26.28 -7.34
C GLY A 210 -11.64 26.24 -7.21
N GLU A 211 -11.12 25.34 -6.38
CA GLU A 211 -9.67 25.16 -6.17
C GLU A 211 -9.01 24.29 -7.25
N LEU A 212 -9.81 23.39 -7.85
CA LEU A 212 -9.41 22.53 -8.95
C LEU A 212 -10.34 22.80 -10.12
N LYS A 213 -9.79 22.95 -11.33
CA LYS A 213 -10.61 23.07 -12.52
C LYS A 213 -11.03 21.67 -12.99
N PRO A 214 -12.26 21.49 -13.56
CA PRO A 214 -12.70 20.20 -14.09
C PRO A 214 -11.72 19.56 -15.08
N GLU A 215 -11.10 20.37 -15.93
CA GLU A 215 -10.11 19.96 -16.93
C GLU A 215 -8.78 19.48 -16.32
N ASP A 216 -8.50 19.77 -15.05
CA ASP A 216 -7.30 19.36 -14.31
C ASP A 216 -7.49 18.03 -13.59
N VAL A 217 -8.72 17.46 -13.59
CA VAL A 217 -9.02 16.16 -13.01
C VAL A 217 -8.60 15.07 -13.98
N ASP A 218 -7.33 14.72 -13.94
CA ASP A 218 -6.73 13.64 -14.71
C ASP A 218 -6.28 12.47 -13.81
N GLU A 219 -5.74 11.44 -14.44
CA GLU A 219 -5.22 10.27 -13.72
C GLU A 219 -4.10 10.66 -12.74
N THR A 220 -3.24 11.59 -13.09
CA THR A 220 -2.12 12.05 -12.26
C THR A 220 -2.63 12.74 -11.00
N THR A 221 -3.64 13.59 -11.15
CA THR A 221 -4.31 14.26 -10.05
C THR A 221 -4.99 13.25 -9.14
N LEU A 222 -5.74 12.28 -9.69
CA LEU A 222 -6.39 11.23 -8.90
C LEU A 222 -5.38 10.34 -8.19
N GLN A 223 -4.29 9.93 -8.83
CA GLN A 223 -3.22 9.17 -8.19
C GLN A 223 -2.58 9.94 -7.02
N SER A 224 -2.42 11.25 -7.14
CA SER A 224 -1.87 12.10 -6.08
C SER A 224 -2.80 12.24 -4.87
N LEU A 225 -4.09 11.96 -5.05
CA LEU A 225 -5.12 11.98 -4.01
C LEU A 225 -5.36 10.62 -3.35
N LEU A 226 -4.75 9.53 -3.86
CA LEU A 226 -4.79 8.23 -3.21
C LEU A 226 -4.08 8.26 -1.84
N HIS A 227 -4.30 7.23 -1.05
CA HIS A 227 -3.72 7.03 0.29
C HIS A 227 -3.98 8.16 1.28
N GLY A 228 -5.15 8.78 1.10
CA GLY A 228 -5.60 9.78 2.01
C GLY A 228 -5.45 11.21 1.49
N GLY A 229 -4.62 11.48 0.49
CA GLY A 229 -4.24 12.84 0.10
C GLY A 229 -3.73 13.66 1.29
N GLU A 230 -3.93 13.07 2.48
CA GLU A 230 -3.42 13.50 3.77
C GLU A 230 -2.00 13.00 3.86
N ARG A 231 -1.08 13.85 3.88
CA ARG A 231 0.25 13.59 3.47
C ARG A 231 1.29 13.47 4.51
N PRO A 232 2.19 12.57 4.32
CA PRO A 232 3.61 12.88 4.52
C PRO A 232 4.25 13.35 3.23
N PRO A 233 5.41 13.98 3.30
CA PRO A 233 6.24 14.13 2.12
C PRO A 233 6.61 12.72 1.63
N PHE A 234 5.85 12.21 0.67
CA PHE A 234 6.27 11.04 -0.09
C PHE A 234 7.62 11.35 -0.76
N PRO A 235 8.44 10.35 -1.04
CA PRO A 235 9.73 10.54 -1.72
C PRO A 235 9.58 11.24 -3.07
N THR A 236 8.37 11.27 -3.63
CA THR A 236 8.06 11.93 -4.90
C THR A 236 7.07 13.08 -4.71
N SER A 237 7.17 14.10 -5.56
CA SER A 237 6.23 15.22 -5.60
C SER A 237 4.80 14.82 -6.00
N THR A 238 4.62 13.62 -6.57
CA THR A 238 3.36 13.09 -7.11
C THR A 238 2.63 12.14 -6.15
N GLY A 239 3.05 12.06 -4.87
CA GLY A 239 2.43 11.17 -3.89
C GLY A 239 3.17 9.84 -3.71
N MET A 240 2.45 8.78 -3.33
CA MET A 240 3.04 7.45 -3.16
C MET A 240 3.43 6.87 -4.52
N PRO A 241 4.68 6.36 -4.70
CA PRO A 241 5.09 5.77 -5.96
C PRO A 241 4.23 4.53 -6.30
N GLU A 242 4.11 4.21 -7.58
CA GLU A 242 3.49 2.96 -8.02
C GLU A 242 4.21 1.75 -7.41
N VAL A 243 3.45 0.69 -7.15
CA VAL A 243 3.99 -0.55 -6.62
C VAL A 243 4.76 -1.29 -7.73
N ASP A 244 5.99 -1.66 -7.45
CA ASP A 244 6.83 -2.45 -8.36
C ASP A 244 6.70 -3.96 -8.09
N LEU A 245 6.51 -4.35 -6.82
CA LEU A 245 6.45 -5.74 -6.40
C LEU A 245 5.37 -5.91 -5.33
N VAL A 246 4.41 -6.80 -5.59
CA VAL A 246 3.45 -7.28 -4.59
C VAL A 246 3.84 -8.68 -4.14
N ILE A 247 3.94 -8.88 -2.82
CA ILE A 247 4.18 -10.18 -2.21
C ILE A 247 2.95 -10.55 -1.40
N ARG A 248 2.36 -11.71 -1.65
CA ARG A 248 1.36 -12.30 -0.78
C ARG A 248 1.82 -13.65 -0.26
N THR A 249 1.75 -13.84 1.05
CA THR A 249 2.08 -15.10 1.73
C THR A 249 0.87 -16.01 1.82
N SER A 250 1.09 -17.27 2.27
CA SER A 250 0.06 -18.27 2.58
C SER A 250 -0.54 -19.03 1.40
N GLY A 251 0.04 -18.93 0.20
CA GLY A 251 -0.42 -19.65 -0.98
C GLY A 251 -1.66 -19.07 -1.66
N GLU A 252 -2.23 -18.01 -1.13
CA GLU A 252 -3.37 -17.33 -1.73
C GLU A 252 -2.96 -16.50 -2.94
N THR A 253 -3.74 -16.60 -4.05
CA THR A 253 -3.39 -15.97 -5.34
C THR A 253 -4.29 -14.78 -5.71
N ARG A 254 -5.03 -14.24 -4.75
CA ARG A 254 -5.88 -13.05 -4.91
C ARG A 254 -5.26 -11.80 -4.27
N LEU A 255 -5.62 -10.62 -4.72
CA LEU A 255 -5.12 -9.35 -4.16
C LEU A 255 -5.96 -8.82 -3.00
N SER A 256 -7.16 -9.34 -2.78
CA SER A 256 -8.08 -8.90 -1.71
C SER A 256 -8.26 -7.39 -1.67
N ASP A 257 -8.47 -6.78 -2.82
CA ASP A 257 -8.67 -5.34 -2.98
C ASP A 257 -7.50 -4.47 -2.44
N TYR A 258 -6.28 -5.03 -2.46
CA TYR A 258 -5.10 -4.34 -1.97
C TYR A 258 -4.35 -3.64 -3.11
N MET A 259 -4.13 -2.34 -2.98
CA MET A 259 -3.30 -1.52 -3.89
C MET A 259 -3.67 -1.65 -5.39
N LEU A 260 -4.97 -1.88 -5.73
CA LEU A 260 -5.38 -2.24 -7.10
C LEU A 260 -4.94 -1.20 -8.14
N VAL A 261 -5.07 0.08 -7.82
CA VAL A 261 -4.70 1.16 -8.73
C VAL A 261 -3.17 1.28 -8.84
N ASN A 262 -2.48 1.20 -7.70
CA ASN A 262 -1.03 1.39 -7.65
C ASN A 262 -0.23 0.18 -8.14
N ALA A 263 -0.85 -1.01 -8.18
CA ALA A 263 -0.16 -2.27 -8.52
C ALA A 263 -0.34 -2.72 -9.97
N ARG A 264 -0.87 -1.87 -10.86
CA ARG A 264 -1.21 -2.22 -12.25
C ARG A 264 -0.03 -2.79 -13.06
N PHE A 265 1.19 -2.34 -12.80
CA PHE A 265 2.41 -2.85 -13.44
C PHE A 265 3.30 -3.64 -12.48
N ALA A 266 2.81 -3.97 -11.29
CA ALA A 266 3.60 -4.65 -10.29
C ALA A 266 3.89 -6.11 -10.69
N LYS A 267 5.09 -6.59 -10.36
CA LYS A 267 5.33 -8.03 -10.29
C LYS A 267 4.55 -8.63 -9.13
N LEU A 268 3.70 -9.60 -9.41
CA LEU A 268 2.98 -10.34 -8.38
C LEU A 268 3.76 -11.61 -8.02
N VAL A 269 4.01 -11.80 -6.72
CA VAL A 269 4.68 -12.97 -6.16
C VAL A 269 3.82 -13.57 -5.05
N PHE A 270 3.34 -14.79 -5.27
CA PHE A 270 2.56 -15.54 -4.31
C PHE A 270 3.44 -16.60 -3.66
N ALA A 271 3.67 -16.48 -2.34
CA ALA A 271 4.52 -17.37 -1.57
C ALA A 271 3.64 -18.34 -0.74
N GLU A 272 3.92 -19.64 -0.80
CA GLU A 272 3.18 -20.64 -0.04
C GLU A 272 3.43 -20.57 1.47
N VAL A 273 4.53 -19.91 1.89
CA VAL A 273 4.90 -19.77 3.29
C VAL A 273 3.91 -18.89 4.04
N LEU A 274 3.54 -19.26 5.25
CA LEU A 274 2.75 -18.41 6.13
C LEU A 274 3.57 -17.20 6.58
N TRP A 275 2.92 -16.05 6.78
CA TRP A 275 3.64 -14.82 7.12
C TRP A 275 4.58 -14.94 8.33
N PRO A 276 4.21 -15.58 9.48
CA PRO A 276 5.12 -15.77 10.60
C PRO A 276 6.39 -16.58 10.29
N ASP A 277 6.36 -17.39 9.24
CA ASP A 277 7.49 -18.21 8.79
C ASP A 277 8.27 -17.58 7.62
N PHE A 278 7.85 -16.40 7.14
CA PHE A 278 8.50 -15.70 6.04
C PHE A 278 9.94 -15.30 6.41
N THR A 279 10.88 -15.62 5.54
CA THR A 279 12.31 -15.49 5.78
C THR A 279 12.97 -14.49 4.84
N PHE A 280 14.25 -14.15 5.12
CA PHE A 280 15.06 -13.37 4.20
C PHE A 280 15.21 -14.03 2.82
N MET A 281 15.27 -15.36 2.75
CA MET A 281 15.38 -16.06 1.46
C MET A 281 14.10 -15.98 0.63
N ASP A 282 12.92 -15.93 1.27
CA ASP A 282 11.66 -15.71 0.57
C ASP A 282 11.61 -14.29 -0.03
N MET A 283 12.11 -13.29 0.72
CA MET A 283 12.29 -11.92 0.21
C MET A 283 13.29 -11.87 -0.96
N VAL A 284 14.44 -12.53 -0.85
CA VAL A 284 15.43 -12.64 -1.92
C VAL A 284 14.80 -13.25 -3.17
N HIS A 285 14.00 -14.31 -3.01
CA HIS A 285 13.32 -14.96 -4.12
C HIS A 285 12.32 -14.03 -4.80
N ALA A 286 11.55 -13.26 -4.03
CA ALA A 286 10.60 -12.29 -4.57
C ALA A 286 11.30 -11.17 -5.36
N ILE A 287 12.39 -10.60 -4.81
CA ILE A 287 13.21 -9.59 -5.50
C ILE A 287 13.82 -10.16 -6.78
N TRP A 288 14.34 -11.39 -6.73
CA TRP A 288 14.89 -12.04 -7.91
C TRP A 288 13.85 -12.27 -9.01
N GLN A 289 12.62 -12.64 -8.65
CA GLN A 289 11.50 -12.75 -9.62
C GLN A 289 11.17 -11.39 -10.25
N TYR A 290 11.21 -10.31 -9.47
CA TYR A 290 11.05 -8.95 -9.99
C TYR A 290 12.16 -8.60 -10.98
N GLN A 291 13.43 -8.87 -10.63
CA GLN A 291 14.57 -8.59 -11.51
C GLN A 291 14.47 -9.32 -12.85
N ARG A 292 14.01 -10.57 -12.83
CA ARG A 292 13.79 -11.35 -14.07
C ARG A 292 12.70 -10.78 -14.97
N GLY A 293 11.67 -10.18 -14.40
CA GLY A 293 10.57 -9.55 -15.13
C GLY A 293 10.75 -8.06 -15.39
N TYR A 294 11.84 -7.46 -14.93
CA TYR A 294 12.02 -6.01 -14.93
C TYR A 294 11.92 -5.37 -16.31
N ALA A 295 12.53 -6.00 -17.33
CA ALA A 295 12.49 -5.50 -18.71
C ALA A 295 11.06 -5.45 -19.25
N ASP A 296 10.27 -6.52 -19.03
CA ASP A 296 8.88 -6.60 -19.50
C ASP A 296 7.98 -5.59 -18.76
N ILE A 297 8.15 -5.46 -17.44
CA ILE A 297 7.42 -4.49 -16.62
C ILE A 297 7.70 -3.06 -17.10
N THR A 298 8.97 -2.74 -17.34
CA THR A 298 9.39 -1.42 -17.80
C THR A 298 8.87 -1.13 -19.20
N ALA A 299 8.89 -2.13 -20.09
CA ALA A 299 8.35 -2.00 -21.44
C ALA A 299 6.83 -1.77 -21.42
N ALA A 300 6.08 -2.52 -20.58
CA ALA A 300 4.63 -2.37 -20.44
C ALA A 300 4.27 -0.98 -19.89
N ARG A 301 5.01 -0.49 -18.88
CA ARG A 301 4.80 0.85 -18.31
C ARG A 301 5.03 1.94 -19.36
N ARG A 302 6.14 1.88 -20.11
CA ARG A 302 6.43 2.83 -21.19
C ARG A 302 5.39 2.80 -22.29
N ALA A 303 4.97 1.61 -22.72
CA ALA A 303 3.93 1.48 -23.75
C ALA A 303 2.59 2.11 -23.33
N TYR A 304 2.24 2.01 -22.05
CA TYR A 304 1.08 2.67 -21.47
C TYR A 304 1.23 4.19 -21.45
N ASP A 305 2.36 4.70 -21.00
CA ASP A 305 2.64 6.14 -20.94
C ASP A 305 2.64 6.75 -22.35
N ASP A 306 3.27 6.07 -23.32
CA ASP A 306 3.26 6.48 -24.74
C ASP A 306 1.85 6.46 -25.36
N ALA A 307 1.02 5.47 -25.02
CA ALA A 307 -0.37 5.40 -25.49
C ALA A 307 -1.20 6.56 -24.92
N ARG A 308 -1.04 6.83 -23.62
CA ARG A 308 -1.72 7.92 -22.93
C ARG A 308 -1.32 9.30 -23.48
N GLU A 309 -0.04 9.50 -23.81
CA GLU A 309 0.42 10.74 -24.44
C GLU A 309 -0.18 10.94 -25.85
N ARG A 310 -0.44 9.86 -26.56
CA ARG A 310 -1.10 9.91 -27.89
C ARG A 310 -2.59 10.19 -27.77
N GLU A 311 -3.28 9.52 -26.85
CA GLU A 311 -4.71 9.76 -26.58
C GLU A 311 -4.99 11.17 -26.06
N GLY A 312 -4.03 11.78 -25.36
CA GLY A 312 -4.11 13.17 -24.92
C GLY A 312 -3.95 14.22 -26.03
N LYS A 313 -3.79 13.81 -27.30
CA LYS A 313 -3.67 14.71 -28.46
C LYS A 313 -4.70 14.32 -29.51
N ASP A 314 -5.42 15.30 -30.06
CA ASP A 314 -6.27 15.11 -31.23
C ASP A 314 -5.42 14.91 -32.51
N GLU A 315 -6.07 14.60 -33.65
CA GLU A 315 -5.41 14.45 -34.96
C GLU A 315 -4.67 15.73 -35.42
N SER A 316 -4.99 16.88 -34.84
CA SER A 316 -4.31 18.15 -35.09
C SER A 316 -3.11 18.40 -34.18
N GLY A 317 -2.82 17.46 -33.21
CA GLY A 317 -1.78 17.62 -32.20
C GLY A 317 -2.20 18.50 -31.02
N SER A 318 -3.46 18.90 -30.95
CA SER A 318 -4.04 19.62 -29.80
C SER A 318 -4.37 18.68 -28.66
N PRO A 319 -4.26 19.10 -27.40
CA PRO A 319 -4.59 18.24 -26.26
C PRO A 319 -6.10 17.90 -26.26
N VAL A 320 -6.41 16.61 -26.33
CA VAL A 320 -7.78 16.11 -26.13
C VAL A 320 -7.94 15.78 -24.65
N HIS A 321 -8.87 16.45 -23.98
CA HIS A 321 -9.29 16.07 -22.63
C HIS A 321 -10.22 14.86 -22.75
N VAL A 322 -9.67 13.66 -22.60
CA VAL A 322 -10.47 12.45 -22.48
C VAL A 322 -11.06 12.43 -21.08
N LEU A 323 -12.22 13.04 -20.95
CA LEU A 323 -13.07 12.81 -19.80
C LEU A 323 -13.66 11.41 -19.95
N ALA A 324 -13.23 10.50 -19.09
CA ALA A 324 -13.81 9.18 -19.03
C ALA A 324 -15.32 9.26 -18.75
N THR A 325 -16.08 8.81 -19.77
CA THR A 325 -17.45 8.32 -19.70
C THR A 325 -18.62 9.22 -19.29
N ASP A 326 -19.54 9.24 -20.17
CA ASP A 326 -20.90 9.78 -20.32
C ASP A 326 -21.89 9.70 -19.14
N VAL A 327 -21.54 9.54 -17.91
CA VAL A 327 -22.55 9.24 -16.89
C VAL A 327 -22.81 10.34 -15.84
N THR A 328 -21.92 11.34 -15.66
CA THR A 328 -22.21 12.33 -14.58
C THR A 328 -21.71 13.74 -14.86
N ILE A 329 -21.13 14.00 -16.04
CA ILE A 329 -20.51 15.28 -16.38
C ILE A 329 -21.55 16.32 -16.87
N ALA A 330 -22.72 15.85 -17.31
CA ALA A 330 -23.80 16.74 -17.72
C ALA A 330 -24.29 17.68 -16.59
N GLU A 331 -24.19 17.27 -15.35
CA GLU A 331 -24.55 18.12 -14.21
C GLU A 331 -23.41 19.09 -13.78
N LEU A 332 -22.16 18.78 -14.11
CA LEU A 332 -21.01 19.65 -13.83
C LEU A 332 -20.78 20.71 -14.91
N THR A 333 -21.21 20.45 -16.16
CA THR A 333 -20.98 21.33 -17.31
C THR A 333 -21.96 22.50 -17.40
N LEU A 334 -23.07 22.50 -16.67
CA LEU A 334 -24.05 23.58 -16.69
C LEU A 334 -23.59 24.89 -16.02
N ALA A 335 -22.44 24.91 -15.36
CA ALA A 335 -21.92 26.11 -14.70
C ALA A 335 -20.83 26.88 -15.49
N SER A 336 -20.29 26.34 -16.60
CA SER A 336 -19.09 26.91 -17.26
C SER A 336 -19.28 27.27 -18.76
N SER A 337 -20.41 27.76 -19.16
CA SER A 337 -20.52 28.34 -20.53
C SER A 337 -20.31 29.83 -20.51
N LYS A 338 -19.07 30.31 -20.50
CA LYS A 338 -18.60 31.62 -21.04
C LYS A 338 -17.12 31.82 -20.69
N THR A 339 -16.22 31.60 -21.62
CA THR A 339 -15.14 32.53 -22.02
C THR A 339 -14.15 31.79 -22.91
N GLY A 340 -14.01 32.27 -24.17
CA GLY A 340 -12.91 31.88 -25.06
C GLY A 340 -11.64 32.65 -24.65
N GLY A 341 -10.56 31.91 -24.44
CA GLY A 341 -9.23 32.46 -24.19
C GLY A 341 -8.15 31.46 -24.62
N ASP A 342 -7.01 31.94 -25.09
CA ASP A 342 -5.92 31.25 -25.77
C ASP A 342 -5.45 29.96 -25.09
N ALA A 343 -5.38 28.86 -25.84
CA ALA A 343 -5.11 27.50 -25.36
C ALA A 343 -3.74 27.29 -24.65
N GLN A 344 -2.78 28.14 -24.89
CA GLN A 344 -1.42 28.01 -24.36
C GLN A 344 -1.29 28.65 -22.97
N THR A 345 -1.98 29.72 -22.69
CA THR A 345 -2.08 30.37 -21.38
C THR A 345 -2.89 29.51 -20.41
N THR A 346 -3.94 28.88 -20.91
CA THR A 346 -4.84 28.00 -20.15
C THR A 346 -4.10 26.77 -19.57
N LYS A 347 -3.14 26.20 -20.29
CA LYS A 347 -2.41 24.98 -19.86
C LYS A 347 -1.43 25.24 -18.70
N VAL A 348 -0.78 26.42 -18.68
CA VAL A 348 0.12 26.81 -17.59
C VAL A 348 -0.68 27.17 -16.35
N GLU A 349 -1.83 27.84 -16.49
CA GLU A 349 -2.74 28.18 -15.39
C GLU A 349 -3.42 26.95 -14.80
N SER A 350 -3.77 25.97 -15.64
CA SER A 350 -4.39 24.70 -15.27
C SER A 350 -3.45 23.84 -14.41
N ALA A 351 -2.22 23.60 -14.88
CA ALA A 351 -1.20 22.88 -14.09
C ALA A 351 -0.89 23.59 -12.76
N SER A 352 -1.00 24.93 -12.73
CA SER A 352 -0.82 25.73 -11.49
C SER A 352 -1.97 25.51 -10.51
N SER A 353 -3.22 25.41 -10.97
CA SER A 353 -4.41 25.17 -10.14
C SER A 353 -4.37 23.78 -9.48
N ALA A 354 -4.14 22.73 -10.26
CA ALA A 354 -4.01 21.38 -9.74
C ALA A 354 -2.88 21.27 -8.68
N ARG A 355 -1.74 21.87 -8.96
CA ARG A 355 -0.61 21.91 -8.04
C ARG A 355 -0.92 22.66 -6.76
N ALA A 356 -1.58 23.81 -6.86
CA ALA A 356 -1.98 24.62 -5.70
C ALA A 356 -3.01 23.87 -4.84
N PHE A 357 -3.97 23.19 -5.46
CA PHE A 357 -4.94 22.35 -4.77
C PHE A 357 -4.27 21.19 -4.02
N LEU A 358 -3.38 20.48 -4.67
CA LEU A 358 -2.64 19.38 -4.05
C LEU A 358 -1.73 19.89 -2.92
N GLU A 359 -1.10 21.05 -3.06
CA GLU A 359 -0.31 21.68 -1.99
C GLU A 359 -1.18 22.12 -0.81
N LYS A 360 -2.39 22.64 -1.05
CA LYS A 360 -3.34 22.99 0.00
C LYS A 360 -3.82 21.76 0.75
N THR A 361 -4.29 20.74 0.04
CA THR A 361 -4.68 19.44 0.63
C THR A 361 -3.56 18.87 1.50
N ARG A 362 -2.33 19.04 1.06
CA ARG A 362 -1.14 18.70 1.82
C ARG A 362 -1.00 19.47 3.14
N ARG A 363 -1.13 20.79 3.10
CA ARG A 363 -0.99 21.64 4.30
C ARG A 363 -2.10 21.39 5.32
N GLU A 364 -3.32 21.13 4.85
CA GLU A 364 -4.45 20.80 5.72
C GLU A 364 -4.19 19.50 6.49
N ALA A 365 -3.62 18.51 5.85
CA ALA A 365 -3.23 17.27 6.50
C ALA A 365 -2.07 17.47 7.49
N GLU A 366 -1.07 18.27 7.13
CA GLU A 366 0.03 18.65 8.02
C GLU A 366 -0.51 19.32 9.29
N THR A 367 -1.48 20.23 9.13
CA THR A 367 -2.11 20.95 10.24
C THR A 367 -2.95 20.01 11.11
N ALA A 368 -3.70 19.10 10.51
CA ALA A 368 -4.50 18.11 11.25
C ALA A 368 -3.62 17.18 12.10
N ILE A 369 -2.48 16.76 11.58
CA ILE A 369 -1.50 15.94 12.32
C ILE A 369 -0.86 16.74 13.47
N ALA A 370 -0.51 18.01 13.25
CA ALA A 370 0.08 18.88 14.26
C ALA A 370 -0.90 19.21 15.41
N PHE A 371 -2.16 19.48 15.09
CA PHE A 371 -3.19 19.87 16.06
C PHE A 371 -3.50 18.78 17.10
N THR A 372 -3.48 17.51 16.69
CA THR A 372 -3.68 16.39 17.63
C THR A 372 -2.55 16.22 18.64
N GLY A 373 -1.39 16.83 18.42
CA GLY A 373 -0.25 16.84 19.36
C GLY A 373 -0.37 17.85 20.49
N ASP A 374 -1.01 19.01 20.24
CA ASP A 374 -1.07 20.12 21.20
C ASP A 374 -2.20 19.99 22.25
N GLU A 375 -3.28 19.25 21.93
CA GLU A 375 -4.36 18.97 22.91
C GLU A 375 -3.94 18.03 24.05
N ARG A 376 -2.77 17.35 23.96
CA ARG A 376 -2.23 16.48 25.03
C ARG A 376 -1.18 17.18 25.90
N ALA A 377 -0.80 18.38 25.54
CA ALA A 377 0.18 19.18 26.32
C ALA A 377 -0.51 20.16 27.30
N ARG A 378 -1.84 20.17 27.35
CA ARG A 378 -2.70 20.88 28.30
C ARG A 378 -3.53 19.89 29.12
#